data_84385d784b8d1b920dd86dd5f0e83662
#
_entry.id   84385d784b8d1b920dd86dd5f0e83662
#
_cell.length_a   1.000
_cell.length_b   1.000
_cell.length_c   1.000
_cell.angle_alpha   90.00
_cell.angle_beta   90.00
_cell.angle_gamma   90.00
#
_symmetry.space_group_name_H-M   'P 1'
#
loop_
_entity.id
_entity.type
_entity.pdbx_description
1 polymer ?
#
loop_
_entity_poly.entity_id
_entity_poly.type
_entity_poly.pdbx_seq_one_letter_code
_entity_poly.pdbx_strand_id
1 'polypeptide(L)'
;MKFEDYQRFTFRRDGRILVCSFSGNAVNAVDARMHDELAELFVDLQHDEDSDLIVLTGENRAFCAGGDFDWFDEQINDPRKFRAIAYDAKRIVSGLLDLEKPIIARLNGAAAGLGATIALLCDVIIADEAAKIGDPHVKVGLVAGDGGAIIWPQLIGFARAKELLMTGDLLSATEAARMGLINYAVPTDQLDAKVAEIAGKILGNPRWAVRWTKMTANITLKQIMVSTSDAAVAYETLSNMTADRKEAVAAFRERRPMNLTGE
;
A
#
# COMPACT_ATOMS: atom_id res chain seq x y z
N MET A 1 -4.28 -14.86 -12.15
CA MET A 1 -4.28 -16.21 -11.45
C MET A 1 -5.69 -16.52 -11.00
N LYS A 2 -5.99 -17.76 -10.61
CA LYS A 2 -7.22 -18.05 -9.86
C LYS A 2 -6.98 -17.72 -8.38
N PHE A 3 -8.03 -17.37 -7.62
CA PHE A 3 -7.87 -17.03 -6.20
C PHE A 3 -7.26 -18.17 -5.36
N GLU A 4 -7.48 -19.42 -5.75
CA GLU A 4 -6.90 -20.60 -5.10
C GLU A 4 -5.38 -20.76 -5.30
N ASP A 5 -4.79 -20.08 -6.29
CA ASP A 5 -3.36 -20.13 -6.59
C ASP A 5 -2.53 -19.13 -5.75
N TYR A 6 -3.20 -18.17 -5.10
CA TYR A 6 -2.55 -17.18 -4.27
C TYR A 6 -2.04 -17.80 -2.96
N GLN A 7 -0.81 -17.46 -2.58
CA GLN A 7 -0.15 -17.97 -1.36
C GLN A 7 -0.02 -16.90 -0.28
N ARG A 8 -0.12 -15.65 -0.67
CA ARG A 8 0.03 -14.48 0.22
C ARG A 8 -1.26 -13.70 0.39
N PHE A 9 -2.35 -14.21 -0.18
CA PHE A 9 -3.70 -13.64 -0.05
C PHE A 9 -4.71 -14.74 0.21
N THR A 10 -5.71 -14.39 1.04
CA THR A 10 -6.90 -15.19 1.24
C THR A 10 -8.13 -14.42 0.78
N PHE A 11 -9.15 -15.15 0.36
CA PHE A 11 -10.36 -14.57 -0.22
C PHE A 11 -11.58 -15.14 0.48
N ARG A 12 -12.49 -14.26 0.92
CA ARG A 12 -13.77 -14.65 1.52
C ARG A 12 -14.90 -13.81 0.91
N ARG A 13 -15.99 -14.44 0.55
CA ARG A 13 -17.18 -13.76 0.03
C ARG A 13 -18.17 -13.45 1.17
N ASP A 14 -18.78 -12.27 1.08
CA ASP A 14 -19.89 -11.84 1.90
C ASP A 14 -20.92 -11.15 0.99
N GLY A 15 -21.86 -11.93 0.47
CA GLY A 15 -22.74 -11.47 -0.59
C GLY A 15 -21.97 -10.98 -1.81
N ARG A 16 -22.16 -9.69 -2.16
CA ARG A 16 -21.45 -9.05 -3.29
C ARG A 16 -20.14 -8.36 -2.90
N ILE A 17 -19.68 -8.58 -1.67
CA ILE A 17 -18.38 -8.09 -1.19
C ILE A 17 -17.38 -9.24 -1.28
N LEU A 18 -16.23 -9.00 -1.90
CA LEU A 18 -15.08 -9.88 -1.81
C LEU A 18 -14.08 -9.30 -0.82
N VAL A 19 -13.87 -9.99 0.28
CA VAL A 19 -12.84 -9.66 1.26
C VAL A 19 -11.55 -10.34 0.80
N CYS A 20 -10.54 -9.53 0.50
CA CYS A 20 -9.19 -9.95 0.14
C CYS A 20 -8.26 -9.58 1.31
N SER A 21 -7.57 -10.55 1.87
CA SER A 21 -6.70 -10.33 3.02
C SER A 21 -5.25 -10.67 2.69
N PHE A 22 -4.33 -9.77 3.03
CA PHE A 22 -2.92 -10.12 3.12
C PHE A 22 -2.75 -11.27 4.12
N SER A 23 -2.08 -12.34 3.71
CA SER A 23 -1.87 -13.56 4.51
C SER A 23 -0.41 -14.01 4.38
N GLY A 24 0.48 -13.24 5.00
CA GLY A 24 1.91 -13.51 5.04
C GLY A 24 2.39 -13.92 6.44
N ASN A 25 3.49 -13.33 6.86
CA ASN A 25 4.00 -13.46 8.22
C ASN A 25 3.15 -12.66 9.23
N ALA A 26 3.56 -12.64 10.50
CA ALA A 26 2.80 -12.01 11.59
C ALA A 26 2.42 -10.53 11.37
N VAL A 27 3.08 -9.83 10.45
CA VAL A 27 2.86 -8.41 10.13
C VAL A 27 2.58 -8.18 8.63
N ASN A 28 2.38 -9.26 7.87
CA ASN A 28 2.14 -9.22 6.43
C ASN A 28 3.21 -8.42 5.68
N ALA A 29 4.49 -8.65 6.04
CA ALA A 29 5.61 -8.04 5.33
C ALA A 29 5.71 -8.62 3.91
N VAL A 30 5.99 -7.74 2.96
CA VAL A 30 6.04 -8.07 1.52
C VAL A 30 7.35 -8.77 1.21
N ASP A 31 7.28 -10.06 0.91
CA ASP A 31 8.34 -10.85 0.31
C ASP A 31 8.23 -10.86 -1.23
N ALA A 32 9.17 -11.49 -1.91
CA ALA A 32 9.17 -11.59 -3.37
C ALA A 32 7.86 -12.19 -3.89
N ARG A 33 7.33 -13.24 -3.24
CA ARG A 33 6.09 -13.88 -3.66
C ARG A 33 4.87 -12.97 -3.51
N MET A 34 4.76 -12.25 -2.39
CA MET A 34 3.67 -11.29 -2.19
C MET A 34 3.73 -10.16 -3.20
N HIS A 35 4.94 -9.68 -3.53
CA HIS A 35 5.12 -8.61 -4.51
C HIS A 35 4.68 -9.07 -5.92
N ASP A 36 5.07 -10.27 -6.34
CA ASP A 36 4.65 -10.86 -7.62
C ASP A 36 3.12 -11.02 -7.67
N GLU A 37 2.52 -11.53 -6.59
CA GLU A 37 1.07 -11.70 -6.49
C GLU A 37 0.32 -10.36 -6.51
N LEU A 38 0.85 -9.31 -5.86
CA LEU A 38 0.26 -7.97 -5.89
C LEU A 38 0.19 -7.40 -7.31
N ALA A 39 1.20 -7.67 -8.14
CA ALA A 39 1.23 -7.18 -9.52
C ALA A 39 0.10 -7.77 -10.40
N GLU A 40 -0.45 -8.92 -10.03
CA GLU A 40 -1.58 -9.57 -10.73
C GLU A 40 -2.93 -9.33 -10.02
N LEU A 41 -2.90 -9.11 -8.70
CA LEU A 41 -4.08 -9.15 -7.83
C LEU A 41 -5.22 -8.26 -8.30
N PHE A 42 -4.94 -6.98 -8.63
CA PHE A 42 -5.99 -6.01 -8.94
C PHE A 42 -6.65 -6.29 -10.29
N VAL A 43 -5.93 -6.92 -11.22
CA VAL A 43 -6.47 -7.42 -12.49
C VAL A 43 -7.42 -8.61 -12.23
N ASP A 44 -7.01 -9.55 -11.38
CA ASP A 44 -7.84 -10.71 -11.04
C ASP A 44 -9.09 -10.30 -10.25
N LEU A 45 -8.96 -9.33 -9.31
CA LEU A 45 -10.10 -8.74 -8.60
C LEU A 45 -11.09 -8.05 -9.56
N GLN A 46 -10.61 -7.39 -10.61
CA GLN A 46 -11.47 -6.78 -11.63
C GLN A 46 -12.30 -7.83 -12.37
N HIS A 47 -11.71 -8.98 -12.70
CA HIS A 47 -12.36 -10.04 -13.45
C HIS A 47 -13.29 -10.94 -12.64
N ASP A 48 -13.32 -10.80 -11.31
CA ASP A 48 -14.28 -11.52 -10.48
C ASP A 48 -15.72 -11.04 -10.73
N GLU A 49 -16.55 -11.85 -11.36
CA GLU A 49 -17.92 -11.47 -11.75
C GLU A 49 -18.92 -11.44 -10.58
N ASP A 50 -18.59 -12.13 -9.48
CA ASP A 50 -19.50 -12.31 -8.35
C ASP A 50 -19.43 -11.17 -7.32
N SER A 51 -18.43 -10.27 -7.40
CA SER A 51 -18.31 -9.14 -6.49
C SER A 51 -18.54 -7.78 -7.17
N ASP A 52 -19.08 -6.86 -6.40
CA ASP A 52 -19.25 -5.45 -6.80
C ASP A 52 -18.41 -4.49 -5.97
N LEU A 53 -17.89 -4.96 -4.84
CA LEU A 53 -17.06 -4.19 -3.93
C LEU A 53 -15.99 -5.10 -3.34
N ILE A 54 -14.79 -4.56 -3.18
CA ILE A 54 -13.65 -5.22 -2.55
C ILE A 54 -13.41 -4.60 -1.17
N VAL A 55 -13.16 -5.43 -0.16
CA VAL A 55 -12.58 -5.02 1.11
C VAL A 55 -11.18 -5.61 1.18
N LEU A 56 -10.17 -4.77 1.16
CA LEU A 56 -8.77 -5.17 1.32
C LEU A 56 -8.38 -4.99 2.79
N THR A 57 -7.84 -6.03 3.42
CA THR A 57 -7.45 -6.03 4.82
C THR A 57 -6.21 -6.89 5.06
N GLY A 58 -5.71 -6.96 6.28
CA GLY A 58 -4.66 -7.92 6.67
C GLY A 58 -5.22 -9.00 7.59
N GLU A 59 -4.70 -10.19 7.47
CA GLU A 59 -4.74 -11.17 8.55
C GLU A 59 -3.69 -10.79 9.62
N ASN A 60 -3.74 -11.42 10.77
CA ASN A 60 -2.76 -11.21 11.85
C ASN A 60 -2.78 -9.76 12.41
N ARG A 61 -1.58 -9.24 12.79
CA ARG A 61 -1.45 -8.01 13.59
C ARG A 61 -1.37 -6.72 12.78
N ALA A 62 -1.18 -6.80 11.47
CA ALA A 62 -1.00 -5.64 10.61
C ALA A 62 -1.86 -5.75 9.36
N PHE A 63 -2.15 -4.61 8.75
CA PHE A 63 -2.61 -4.59 7.37
C PHE A 63 -1.48 -5.07 6.45
N CYS A 64 -0.39 -4.32 6.37
CA CYS A 64 0.84 -4.69 5.68
C CYS A 64 1.97 -3.77 6.16
N ALA A 65 3.04 -4.34 6.71
CA ALA A 65 4.13 -3.58 7.33
C ALA A 65 5.23 -3.14 6.35
N GLY A 66 5.02 -3.25 5.04
CA GLY A 66 6.03 -2.94 4.02
C GLY A 66 6.97 -4.11 3.74
N GLY A 67 8.12 -3.86 3.15
CA GLY A 67 9.02 -4.89 2.68
C GLY A 67 9.64 -5.76 3.79
N ASP A 68 9.82 -7.03 3.47
CA ASP A 68 10.49 -7.99 4.35
C ASP A 68 12.01 -7.75 4.37
N PHE A 69 12.62 -7.81 5.55
CA PHE A 69 14.05 -7.51 5.71
C PHE A 69 14.97 -8.56 5.08
N ASP A 70 14.57 -9.82 5.02
CA ASP A 70 15.37 -10.86 4.36
C ASP A 70 15.35 -10.65 2.85
N TRP A 71 14.21 -10.20 2.31
CA TRP A 71 14.11 -9.79 0.91
C TRP A 71 14.91 -8.53 0.60
N PHE A 72 15.00 -7.58 1.53
CA PHE A 72 15.89 -6.42 1.38
C PHE A 72 17.36 -6.83 1.26
N ASP A 73 17.83 -7.77 2.07
CA ASP A 73 19.22 -8.26 1.97
C ASP A 73 19.49 -8.91 0.62
N GLU A 74 18.54 -9.67 0.08
CA GLU A 74 18.68 -10.24 -1.27
C GLU A 74 18.84 -9.16 -2.34
N GLN A 75 18.07 -8.07 -2.24
CA GLN A 75 18.08 -6.96 -3.20
C GLN A 75 19.33 -6.08 -3.07
N ILE A 76 19.86 -5.92 -1.86
CA ILE A 76 21.10 -5.19 -1.58
C ILE A 76 22.31 -5.98 -2.12
N ASN A 77 22.32 -7.29 -1.92
CA ASN A 77 23.41 -8.17 -2.34
C ASN A 77 23.41 -8.43 -3.86
N ASP A 78 22.24 -8.36 -4.50
CA ASP A 78 22.11 -8.44 -5.95
C ASP A 78 21.13 -7.36 -6.47
N PRO A 79 21.66 -6.18 -6.86
CA PRO A 79 20.81 -5.09 -7.38
C PRO A 79 20.00 -5.44 -8.63
N ARG A 80 20.33 -6.55 -9.34
CA ARG A 80 19.53 -7.03 -10.47
C ARG A 80 18.16 -7.52 -9.99
N LYS A 81 18.08 -8.07 -8.78
CA LYS A 81 16.80 -8.49 -8.16
C LYS A 81 15.90 -7.28 -7.92
N PHE A 82 16.46 -6.17 -7.38
CA PHE A 82 15.67 -4.94 -7.21
C PHE A 82 15.18 -4.38 -8.54
N ARG A 83 16.07 -4.33 -9.55
CA ARG A 83 15.68 -3.85 -10.88
C ARG A 83 14.59 -4.73 -11.53
N ALA A 84 14.58 -6.03 -11.27
CA ALA A 84 13.60 -6.95 -11.84
C ALA A 84 12.17 -6.63 -11.38
N ILE A 85 11.99 -6.16 -10.14
CA ILE A 85 10.68 -5.84 -9.57
C ILE A 85 10.17 -4.44 -9.93
N ALA A 86 11.01 -3.58 -10.52
CA ALA A 86 10.66 -2.20 -10.87
C ALA A 86 9.42 -2.09 -11.79
N TYR A 87 9.24 -3.06 -12.69
CA TYR A 87 8.08 -3.14 -13.56
C TYR A 87 6.81 -3.49 -12.77
N ASP A 88 6.90 -4.44 -11.84
CA ASP A 88 5.77 -4.88 -11.04
C ASP A 88 5.33 -3.83 -10.02
N ALA A 89 6.26 -3.04 -9.46
CA ALA A 89 5.92 -1.88 -8.63
C ALA A 89 4.97 -0.91 -9.36
N LYS A 90 5.22 -0.64 -10.65
CA LYS A 90 4.31 0.18 -11.47
C LYS A 90 2.99 -0.52 -11.74
N ARG A 91 2.98 -1.83 -11.96
CA ARG A 91 1.75 -2.62 -12.18
C ARG A 91 0.85 -2.63 -10.96
N ILE A 92 1.41 -2.68 -9.76
CA ILE A 92 0.66 -2.59 -8.51
C ILE A 92 -0.12 -1.28 -8.45
N VAL A 93 0.55 -0.14 -8.66
CA VAL A 93 -0.09 1.18 -8.64
C VAL A 93 -1.11 1.33 -9.78
N SER A 94 -0.73 0.97 -11.01
CA SER A 94 -1.65 1.09 -12.16
C SER A 94 -2.85 0.17 -12.01
N GLY A 95 -2.67 -1.06 -11.53
CA GLY A 95 -3.74 -2.02 -11.32
C GLY A 95 -4.79 -1.52 -10.32
N LEU A 96 -4.36 -0.89 -9.21
CA LEU A 96 -5.28 -0.24 -8.26
C LEU A 96 -6.06 0.91 -8.89
N LEU A 97 -5.39 1.77 -9.67
CA LEU A 97 -6.03 2.90 -10.33
C LEU A 97 -6.95 2.47 -11.50
N ASP A 98 -6.68 1.32 -12.12
CA ASP A 98 -7.47 0.74 -13.21
C ASP A 98 -8.63 -0.13 -12.71
N LEU A 99 -8.62 -0.54 -11.44
CA LEU A 99 -9.71 -1.30 -10.84
C LEU A 99 -10.99 -0.47 -10.81
N GLU A 100 -12.01 -0.85 -11.61
CA GLU A 100 -13.30 -0.15 -11.64
C GLU A 100 -14.15 -0.41 -10.39
N LYS A 101 -14.02 -1.60 -9.78
CA LYS A 101 -14.75 -1.94 -8.57
C LYS A 101 -14.32 -1.04 -7.41
N PRO A 102 -15.27 -0.52 -6.61
CA PRO A 102 -14.92 0.14 -5.35
C PRO A 102 -14.08 -0.77 -4.47
N ILE A 103 -13.05 -0.19 -3.83
CA ILE A 103 -12.18 -0.89 -2.91
C ILE A 103 -12.05 -0.10 -1.61
N ILE A 104 -12.34 -0.75 -0.49
CA ILE A 104 -12.20 -0.21 0.86
C ILE A 104 -10.97 -0.84 1.51
N ALA A 105 -10.01 -0.03 1.96
CA ALA A 105 -8.95 -0.49 2.83
C ALA A 105 -9.45 -0.51 4.29
N ARG A 106 -9.48 -1.70 4.88
CA ARG A 106 -9.78 -1.95 6.29
C ARG A 106 -8.45 -2.17 7.02
N LEU A 107 -7.94 -1.15 7.67
CA LEU A 107 -6.66 -1.22 8.38
C LEU A 107 -6.87 -1.77 9.79
N ASN A 108 -6.65 -3.07 9.95
CA ASN A 108 -6.70 -3.78 11.24
C ASN A 108 -5.46 -3.58 12.12
N GLY A 109 -4.46 -2.88 11.60
CA GLY A 109 -3.18 -2.60 12.24
C GLY A 109 -2.28 -1.80 11.31
N ALA A 110 -0.97 -1.85 11.54
CA ALA A 110 -0.01 -1.02 10.82
C ALA A 110 -0.07 -1.20 9.30
N ALA A 111 0.04 -0.06 8.58
CA ALA A 111 0.25 0.03 7.15
C ALA A 111 1.50 0.89 6.90
N ALA A 112 2.57 0.31 6.34
CA ALA A 112 3.84 1.01 6.17
C ALA A 112 4.47 0.75 4.79
N GLY A 113 5.20 1.73 4.24
CA GLY A 113 5.85 1.63 2.93
C GLY A 113 4.87 1.25 1.84
N LEU A 114 5.16 0.20 1.07
CA LEU A 114 4.24 -0.32 0.04
C LEU A 114 2.84 -0.65 0.60
N GLY A 115 2.75 -1.13 1.85
CA GLY A 115 1.46 -1.36 2.50
C GLY A 115 0.65 -0.07 2.69
N ALA A 116 1.29 1.04 3.06
CA ALA A 116 0.64 2.35 3.13
C ALA A 116 0.28 2.87 1.73
N THR A 117 1.16 2.71 0.74
CA THR A 117 0.90 3.07 -0.65
C THR A 117 -0.37 2.38 -1.17
N ILE A 118 -0.48 1.05 -0.98
CA ILE A 118 -1.66 0.28 -1.40
C ILE A 118 -2.92 0.76 -0.67
N ALA A 119 -2.84 0.96 0.65
CA ALA A 119 -3.99 1.43 1.43
C ALA A 119 -4.48 2.80 0.96
N LEU A 120 -3.55 3.75 0.71
CA LEU A 120 -3.86 5.12 0.30
C LEU A 120 -4.36 5.23 -1.15
N LEU A 121 -4.10 4.24 -1.98
CA LEU A 121 -4.64 4.13 -3.34
C LEU A 121 -6.03 3.49 -3.38
N CYS A 122 -6.53 2.91 -2.28
CA CYS A 122 -7.91 2.47 -2.16
C CYS A 122 -8.88 3.67 -2.12
N ASP A 123 -10.16 3.44 -2.45
CA ASP A 123 -11.14 4.53 -2.58
C ASP A 123 -11.59 5.08 -1.22
N VAL A 124 -11.68 4.23 -0.21
CA VAL A 124 -12.02 4.59 1.17
C VAL A 124 -11.11 3.85 2.14
N ILE A 125 -10.51 4.58 3.06
CA ILE A 125 -9.60 4.02 4.05
C ILE A 125 -10.22 4.17 5.44
N ILE A 126 -10.46 3.03 6.12
CA ILE A 126 -11.03 2.95 7.46
C ILE A 126 -10.04 2.20 8.33
N ALA A 127 -9.54 2.84 9.37
CA ALA A 127 -8.50 2.30 10.22
C ALA A 127 -8.99 2.09 11.66
N ASP A 128 -8.47 1.06 12.30
CA ASP A 128 -8.43 0.97 13.75
C ASP A 128 -7.64 2.17 14.29
N GLU A 129 -8.16 2.87 15.31
CA GLU A 129 -7.50 4.05 15.88
C GLU A 129 -6.12 3.75 16.47
N ALA A 130 -5.87 2.49 16.88
CA ALA A 130 -4.58 2.02 17.37
C ALA A 130 -3.57 1.75 16.23
N ALA A 131 -4.02 1.72 14.97
CA ALA A 131 -3.15 1.48 13.83
C ALA A 131 -2.16 2.63 13.61
N LYS A 132 -1.04 2.29 12.98
CA LYS A 132 -0.03 3.26 12.51
C LYS A 132 0.03 3.24 10.99
N ILE A 133 0.18 4.42 10.38
CA ILE A 133 0.34 4.54 8.94
C ILE A 133 1.51 5.47 8.62
N GLY A 134 2.34 5.10 7.66
CA GLY A 134 3.47 5.92 7.25
C GLY A 134 4.29 5.31 6.13
N ASP A 135 5.24 6.09 5.64
CA ASP A 135 6.15 5.68 4.58
C ASP A 135 7.61 5.79 5.06
N PRO A 136 8.13 4.75 5.72
CA PRO A 136 9.46 4.77 6.31
C PRO A 136 10.59 4.37 5.32
N HIS A 137 10.40 4.43 4.00
CA HIS A 137 11.43 4.08 3.01
C HIS A 137 12.77 4.76 3.30
N VAL A 138 12.77 6.05 3.64
CA VAL A 138 14.01 6.78 3.96
C VAL A 138 14.75 6.22 5.18
N LYS A 139 14.03 5.62 6.15
CA LYS A 139 14.66 4.99 7.34
C LYS A 139 15.40 3.69 7.04
N VAL A 140 15.15 3.14 5.88
CA VAL A 140 15.89 1.98 5.36
C VAL A 140 16.69 2.34 4.12
N GLY A 141 16.95 3.63 3.87
CA GLY A 141 17.80 4.13 2.79
C GLY A 141 17.19 4.03 1.40
N LEU A 142 15.86 3.97 1.27
CA LEU A 142 15.15 3.96 -0.02
C LEU A 142 14.35 5.24 -0.26
N VAL A 143 14.17 5.58 -1.50
CA VAL A 143 13.17 6.55 -1.96
C VAL A 143 11.79 5.88 -1.92
N ALA A 144 10.74 6.61 -1.57
CA ALA A 144 9.34 6.16 -1.62
C ALA A 144 8.83 6.12 -3.07
N GLY A 145 9.48 5.32 -3.92
CA GLY A 145 9.31 5.30 -5.37
C GLY A 145 8.19 4.39 -5.86
N ASP A 146 7.78 3.45 -5.04
CA ASP A 146 6.74 2.46 -5.30
C ASP A 146 5.30 3.01 -5.24
N GLY A 147 5.15 4.33 -5.25
CA GLY A 147 3.87 5.05 -5.27
C GLY A 147 3.67 6.02 -4.09
N GLY A 148 4.45 5.92 -3.02
CA GLY A 148 4.34 6.84 -1.88
C GLY A 148 4.51 8.30 -2.30
N ALA A 149 5.57 8.62 -3.04
CA ALA A 149 5.82 9.96 -3.58
C ALA A 149 4.73 10.46 -4.54
N ILE A 150 3.88 9.57 -5.06
CA ILE A 150 2.76 9.89 -5.95
C ILE A 150 1.52 10.24 -5.12
N ILE A 151 1.10 9.37 -4.20
CA ILE A 151 -0.21 9.48 -3.55
C ILE A 151 -0.23 10.45 -2.37
N TRP A 152 0.83 10.48 -1.54
CA TRP A 152 0.85 11.33 -0.35
C TRP A 152 0.61 12.82 -0.65
N PRO A 153 1.30 13.44 -1.66
CA PRO A 153 1.09 14.85 -1.98
C PRO A 153 -0.34 15.18 -2.43
N GLN A 154 -1.03 14.20 -3.05
CA GLN A 154 -2.39 14.38 -3.53
C GLN A 154 -3.41 14.42 -2.40
N LEU A 155 -3.14 13.71 -1.29
CA LEU A 155 -4.05 13.63 -0.15
C LEU A 155 -3.84 14.77 0.85
N ILE A 156 -2.59 15.10 1.20
CA ILE A 156 -2.29 16.04 2.29
C ILE A 156 -1.48 17.28 1.87
N GLY A 157 -1.27 17.45 0.56
CA GLY A 157 -0.49 18.55 0.01
C GLY A 157 1.03 18.34 0.13
N PHE A 158 1.78 19.03 -0.74
CA PHE A 158 3.22 18.81 -0.91
C PHE A 158 4.06 19.08 0.36
N ALA A 159 3.71 20.07 1.17
CA ALA A 159 4.51 20.42 2.34
C ALA A 159 4.51 19.31 3.39
N ARG A 160 3.32 18.84 3.78
CA ARG A 160 3.18 17.75 4.76
C ARG A 160 3.67 16.41 4.21
N ALA A 161 3.38 16.12 2.93
CA ALA A 161 3.86 14.90 2.30
C ALA A 161 5.39 14.83 2.29
N LYS A 162 6.07 15.91 1.89
CA LYS A 162 7.55 15.97 1.92
C LYS A 162 8.11 15.81 3.33
N GLU A 163 7.54 16.46 4.34
CA GLU A 163 7.96 16.29 5.73
C GLU A 163 7.89 14.81 6.13
N LEU A 164 6.74 14.17 5.97
CA LEU A 164 6.54 12.78 6.39
C LEU A 164 7.35 11.77 5.56
N LEU A 165 7.45 11.95 4.25
CA LEU A 165 8.25 11.09 3.39
C LEU A 165 9.77 11.25 3.63
N MET A 166 10.25 12.44 4.00
CA MET A 166 11.67 12.68 4.30
C MET A 166 12.06 12.31 5.73
N THR A 167 11.12 12.35 6.67
CA THR A 167 11.38 11.89 8.06
C THR A 167 11.09 10.40 8.23
N GLY A 168 10.21 9.83 7.41
CA GLY A 168 9.75 8.45 7.53
C GLY A 168 8.95 8.19 8.82
N ASP A 169 8.30 9.21 9.37
CA ASP A 169 7.55 9.08 10.61
C ASP A 169 6.20 8.39 10.39
N LEU A 170 5.81 7.56 11.35
CA LEU A 170 4.53 6.88 11.36
C LEU A 170 3.52 7.71 12.16
N LEU A 171 2.40 8.02 11.53
CA LEU A 171 1.26 8.69 12.16
C LEU A 171 0.38 7.67 12.89
N SER A 172 -0.31 8.12 13.94
CA SER A 172 -1.49 7.40 14.42
C SER A 172 -2.61 7.51 13.38
N ALA A 173 -3.49 6.51 13.32
CA ALA A 173 -4.65 6.56 12.43
C ALA A 173 -5.52 7.79 12.70
N THR A 174 -5.64 8.21 13.96
CA THR A 174 -6.38 9.41 14.36
C THR A 174 -5.77 10.69 13.78
N GLU A 175 -4.43 10.83 13.80
CA GLU A 175 -3.73 11.96 13.18
C GLU A 175 -3.88 11.93 11.66
N ALA A 176 -3.73 10.75 11.05
CA ALA A 176 -3.90 10.54 9.62
C ALA A 176 -5.32 10.94 9.15
N ALA A 177 -6.36 10.55 9.90
CA ALA A 177 -7.73 10.96 9.61
C ALA A 177 -7.93 12.47 9.77
N ARG A 178 -7.39 13.06 10.85
CA ARG A 178 -7.51 14.51 11.11
C ARG A 178 -6.88 15.37 10.01
N MET A 179 -5.78 14.91 9.40
CA MET A 179 -5.13 15.66 8.32
C MET A 179 -5.66 15.34 6.91
N GLY A 180 -6.60 14.41 6.79
CA GLY A 180 -7.20 14.01 5.51
C GLY A 180 -6.37 12.99 4.72
N LEU A 181 -5.42 12.31 5.35
CA LEU A 181 -4.67 11.23 4.73
C LEU A 181 -5.52 9.97 4.55
N ILE A 182 -6.40 9.68 5.53
CA ILE A 182 -7.37 8.59 5.50
C ILE A 182 -8.77 9.12 5.83
N ASN A 183 -9.83 8.34 5.51
CA ASN A 183 -11.21 8.79 5.69
C ASN A 183 -11.68 8.67 7.14
N TYR A 184 -11.39 7.56 7.82
CA TYR A 184 -11.89 7.29 9.17
C TYR A 184 -10.84 6.57 10.03
N ALA A 185 -10.77 6.98 11.31
CA ALA A 185 -10.15 6.21 12.38
C ALA A 185 -11.22 5.96 13.43
N VAL A 186 -11.45 4.71 13.81
CA VAL A 186 -12.52 4.29 14.72
C VAL A 186 -11.98 3.31 15.76
N PRO A 187 -12.62 3.19 16.93
CA PRO A 187 -12.30 2.16 17.90
C PRO A 187 -12.33 0.75 17.29
N THR A 188 -11.47 -0.14 17.79
CA THR A 188 -11.28 -1.50 17.26
C THR A 188 -12.60 -2.26 17.13
N ASP A 189 -13.48 -2.14 18.11
CA ASP A 189 -14.80 -2.80 18.15
C ASP A 189 -15.82 -2.20 17.17
N GLN A 190 -15.55 -1.04 16.59
CA GLN A 190 -16.38 -0.36 15.60
C GLN A 190 -15.88 -0.48 14.16
N LEU A 191 -14.68 -1.04 13.96
CA LEU A 191 -14.03 -1.10 12.64
C LEU A 191 -14.89 -1.84 11.61
N ASP A 192 -15.37 -3.03 11.94
CA ASP A 192 -16.20 -3.84 11.03
C ASP A 192 -17.56 -3.19 10.76
N ALA A 193 -18.18 -2.61 11.78
CA ALA A 193 -19.44 -1.89 11.63
C ALA A 193 -19.29 -0.69 10.69
N LYS A 194 -18.17 0.05 10.79
CA LYS A 194 -17.91 1.20 9.92
C LYS A 194 -17.65 0.78 8.48
N VAL A 195 -16.91 -0.30 8.27
CA VAL A 195 -16.71 -0.88 6.93
C VAL A 195 -18.02 -1.32 6.32
N ALA A 196 -18.87 -2.03 7.07
CA ALA A 196 -20.19 -2.48 6.62
C ALA A 196 -21.12 -1.29 6.29
N GLU A 197 -21.11 -0.22 7.11
CA GLU A 197 -21.85 1.01 6.85
C GLU A 197 -21.50 1.63 5.50
N ILE A 198 -20.20 1.82 5.25
CA ILE A 198 -19.72 2.45 4.01
C ILE A 198 -19.96 1.53 2.80
N ALA A 199 -19.67 0.23 2.93
CA ALA A 199 -19.95 -0.75 1.89
C ALA A 199 -21.44 -0.78 1.52
N GLY A 200 -22.33 -0.77 2.51
CA GLY A 200 -23.76 -0.71 2.28
C GLY A 200 -24.20 0.54 1.52
N LYS A 201 -23.64 1.71 1.86
CA LYS A 201 -23.92 2.97 1.14
C LYS A 201 -23.46 2.89 -0.32
N ILE A 202 -22.29 2.31 -0.58
CA ILE A 202 -21.77 2.16 -1.94
C ILE A 202 -22.62 1.17 -2.75
N LEU A 203 -22.89 -0.01 -2.20
CA LEU A 203 -23.67 -1.06 -2.85
C LEU A 203 -25.16 -0.71 -3.03
N GLY A 204 -25.68 0.25 -2.26
CA GLY A 204 -27.03 0.79 -2.40
C GLY A 204 -27.22 1.69 -3.62
N ASN A 205 -26.13 2.04 -4.32
CA ASN A 205 -26.17 2.89 -5.51
C ASN A 205 -26.07 2.05 -6.82
N PRO A 206 -26.49 2.60 -7.97
CA PRO A 206 -26.34 1.95 -9.27
C PRO A 206 -24.88 1.61 -9.56
N ARG A 207 -24.58 0.33 -9.81
CA ARG A 207 -23.24 -0.23 -10.01
C ARG A 207 -22.36 0.60 -10.96
N TRP A 208 -22.86 0.89 -12.16
CA TRP A 208 -22.11 1.57 -13.18
C TRP A 208 -21.85 3.04 -12.84
N ALA A 209 -22.79 3.70 -12.18
CA ALA A 209 -22.60 5.07 -11.72
C ALA A 209 -21.47 5.14 -10.69
N VAL A 210 -21.40 4.20 -9.75
CA VAL A 210 -20.31 4.10 -8.76
C VAL A 210 -18.97 3.86 -9.44
N ARG A 211 -18.88 2.82 -10.29
CA ARG A 211 -17.63 2.45 -10.99
C ARG A 211 -17.10 3.61 -11.84
N TRP A 212 -17.93 4.21 -12.67
CA TRP A 212 -17.48 5.27 -13.57
C TRP A 212 -17.22 6.59 -12.86
N THR A 213 -17.88 6.87 -11.72
CA THR A 213 -17.52 7.98 -10.84
C THR A 213 -16.07 7.82 -10.32
N LYS A 214 -15.72 6.63 -9.79
CA LYS A 214 -14.36 6.31 -9.40
C LYS A 214 -13.38 6.49 -10.56
N MET A 215 -13.66 5.88 -11.71
CA MET A 215 -12.76 5.95 -12.88
C MET A 215 -12.56 7.38 -13.34
N THR A 216 -13.62 8.23 -13.32
CA THR A 216 -13.52 9.65 -13.65
C THR A 216 -12.66 10.40 -12.66
N ALA A 217 -12.81 10.15 -11.35
CA ALA A 217 -11.98 10.75 -10.31
C ALA A 217 -10.50 10.34 -10.45
N ASN A 218 -10.23 9.10 -10.88
CA ASN A 218 -8.87 8.59 -11.04
C ASN A 218 -8.12 9.14 -12.27
N ILE A 219 -8.78 9.81 -13.22
CA ILE A 219 -8.12 10.30 -14.45
C ILE A 219 -6.88 11.14 -14.12
N THR A 220 -7.02 12.14 -13.26
CA THR A 220 -5.90 13.02 -12.89
C THR A 220 -4.81 12.27 -12.15
N LEU A 221 -5.16 11.36 -11.24
CA LEU A 221 -4.18 10.58 -10.50
C LEU A 221 -3.40 9.62 -11.42
N LYS A 222 -4.06 9.04 -12.43
CA LYS A 222 -3.39 8.26 -13.49
C LYS A 222 -2.41 9.10 -14.30
N GLN A 223 -2.77 10.34 -14.64
CA GLN A 223 -1.86 11.26 -15.35
C GLN A 223 -0.61 11.55 -14.51
N ILE A 224 -0.77 11.81 -13.22
CA ILE A 224 0.34 12.02 -12.28
C ILE A 224 1.20 10.76 -12.21
N MET A 225 0.60 9.58 -12.04
CA MET A 225 1.29 8.30 -12.01
C MET A 225 2.13 8.09 -13.29
N VAL A 226 1.56 8.27 -14.47
CA VAL A 226 2.27 8.09 -15.74
C VAL A 226 3.44 9.06 -15.88
N SER A 227 3.29 10.31 -15.41
CA SER A 227 4.36 11.32 -15.52
C SER A 227 5.49 11.15 -14.49
N THR A 228 5.26 10.46 -13.37
CA THR A 228 6.20 10.43 -12.24
C THR A 228 6.78 9.06 -11.93
N SER A 229 6.05 7.97 -12.22
CA SER A 229 6.42 6.63 -11.76
C SER A 229 7.77 6.14 -12.27
N ASP A 230 8.12 6.41 -13.53
CA ASP A 230 9.41 5.96 -14.08
C ASP A 230 10.59 6.62 -13.37
N ALA A 231 10.50 7.93 -13.09
CA ALA A 231 11.52 8.65 -12.34
C ALA A 231 11.56 8.19 -10.87
N ALA A 232 10.39 8.00 -10.23
CA ALA A 232 10.30 7.58 -8.85
C ALA A 232 10.95 6.21 -8.63
N VAL A 233 10.60 5.22 -9.46
CA VAL A 233 11.17 3.86 -9.41
C VAL A 233 12.67 3.88 -9.78
N ALA A 234 13.09 4.74 -10.72
CA ALA A 234 14.50 4.88 -11.03
C ALA A 234 15.32 5.43 -9.86
N TYR A 235 14.81 6.46 -9.15
CA TYR A 235 15.46 6.98 -7.93
C TYR A 235 15.47 5.96 -6.80
N GLU A 236 14.40 5.19 -6.63
CA GLU A 236 14.35 4.11 -5.66
C GLU A 236 15.41 3.04 -5.97
N THR A 237 15.52 2.64 -7.26
CA THR A 237 16.55 1.70 -7.73
C THR A 237 17.96 2.24 -7.47
N LEU A 238 18.22 3.52 -7.74
CA LEU A 238 19.50 4.15 -7.46
C LEU A 238 19.79 4.17 -5.95
N SER A 239 18.81 4.52 -5.11
CA SER A 239 19.00 4.54 -3.67
C SER A 239 19.30 3.14 -3.10
N ASN A 240 18.73 2.08 -3.69
CA ASN A 240 19.06 0.70 -3.29
C ASN A 240 20.52 0.32 -3.51
N MET A 241 21.25 1.05 -4.37
CA MET A 241 22.65 0.77 -4.70
C MET A 241 23.66 1.51 -3.82
N THR A 242 23.18 2.37 -2.89
CA THR A 242 24.06 3.18 -2.04
C THR A 242 24.64 2.37 -0.87
N ALA A 243 25.79 2.79 -0.35
CA ALA A 243 26.35 2.21 0.86
C ALA A 243 25.45 2.48 2.08
N ASP A 244 24.82 3.66 2.12
CA ASP A 244 23.91 4.06 3.20
C ASP A 244 22.66 3.18 3.26
N ARG A 245 22.18 2.64 2.14
CA ARG A 245 21.09 1.65 2.10
C ARG A 245 21.46 0.39 2.88
N LYS A 246 22.65 -0.14 2.63
CA LYS A 246 23.16 -1.34 3.31
C LYS A 246 23.32 -1.07 4.82
N GLU A 247 23.90 0.07 5.17
CA GLU A 247 24.06 0.51 6.54
C GLU A 247 22.72 0.68 7.26
N ALA A 248 21.73 1.32 6.61
CA ALA A 248 20.42 1.56 7.19
C ALA A 248 19.70 0.26 7.55
N VAL A 249 19.72 -0.74 6.67
CA VAL A 249 19.12 -2.06 6.93
C VAL A 249 19.85 -2.79 8.06
N ALA A 250 21.19 -2.79 8.06
CA ALA A 250 22.00 -3.41 9.12
C ALA A 250 21.74 -2.74 10.48
N ALA A 251 21.80 -1.41 10.54
CA ALA A 251 21.56 -0.64 11.75
C ALA A 251 20.16 -0.86 12.33
N PHE A 252 19.14 -0.94 11.46
CA PHE A 252 17.76 -1.23 11.89
C PHE A 252 17.66 -2.61 12.53
N ARG A 253 18.23 -3.66 11.92
CA ARG A 253 18.24 -5.03 12.48
C ARG A 253 18.97 -5.11 13.81
N GLU A 254 20.12 -4.44 13.90
CA GLU A 254 20.98 -4.43 15.07
C GLU A 254 20.50 -3.45 16.16
N ARG A 255 19.46 -2.67 15.86
CA ARG A 255 18.91 -1.62 16.76
C ARG A 255 19.97 -0.64 17.26
N ARG A 256 20.84 -0.22 16.36
CA ARG A 256 21.90 0.75 16.63
C ARG A 256 21.71 2.03 15.78
N PRO A 257 22.36 3.13 16.14
CA PRO A 257 22.43 4.30 15.28
C PRO A 257 23.07 3.98 13.93
N MET A 258 22.60 4.65 12.86
CA MET A 258 23.19 4.56 11.53
C MET A 258 24.49 5.36 11.46
N ASN A 259 25.47 4.85 10.74
CA ASN A 259 26.70 5.56 10.39
C ASN A 259 26.69 5.89 8.89
N LEU A 260 25.97 6.97 8.55
CA LEU A 260 25.75 7.37 7.16
C LEU A 260 26.96 8.15 6.61
N THR A 261 27.34 7.84 5.37
CA THR A 261 28.49 8.46 4.69
C THR A 261 28.07 9.34 3.52
N GLY A 262 26.85 9.18 3.02
CA GLY A 262 26.34 9.86 1.83
C GLY A 262 26.76 9.16 0.52
N GLU A 263 27.30 7.95 0.59
CA GLU A 263 27.81 7.17 -0.56
C GLU A 263 26.87 6.02 -0.94
#